data_9fab3b9c62ca254b77e98be28d489fa4
#
_entry.id   9fab3b9c62ca254b77e98be28d489fa4
#
_cell.length_a   1.000
_cell.length_b   1.000
_cell.length_c   1.000
_cell.angle_alpha   90.00
_cell.angle_beta   90.00
_cell.angle_gamma   90.00
#
_symmetry.space_group_name_H-M   'P 1'
#
loop_
_entity.id
_entity.type
_entity.pdbx_description
1 polymer ?
#
loop_
_entity_poly.entity_id
_entity_poly.type
_entity_poly.pdbx_seq_one_letter_code
_entity_poly.pdbx_strand_id
1 'polypeptide(L)'
;MAKNILICDDAAFMRMMIKDILSKNGYEIAGEAENGLKAVEKYREVKPDLVMMDITMPEMDGIQALKKIKAEDPSATVIMCSAMGQQAMVIESIQSGAKDFIVKPFDKDRVLEAVKKAVG
;
A
#
# COMPACT_ATOMS: atom_id res chain seq x y z
N MET A 1 -19.58 -6.76 3.03
CA MET A 1 -18.60 -6.59 4.11
C MET A 1 -17.55 -5.59 3.68
N ALA A 2 -17.07 -4.80 4.62
CA ALA A 2 -16.06 -3.81 4.32
C ALA A 2 -14.73 -4.47 4.00
N LYS A 3 -14.05 -3.95 2.99
CA LYS A 3 -12.69 -4.40 2.65
C LYS A 3 -11.71 -3.84 3.66
N ASN A 4 -10.74 -4.63 4.07
CA ASN A 4 -9.73 -4.19 5.02
C ASN A 4 -8.39 -3.92 4.32
N ILE A 5 -7.70 -2.90 4.81
CA ILE A 5 -6.54 -2.35 4.14
C ILE A 5 -5.38 -2.20 5.12
N LEU A 6 -4.22 -2.72 4.75
CA LEU A 6 -2.98 -2.53 5.50
C LEU A 6 -2.27 -1.30 4.93
N ILE A 7 -1.87 -0.37 5.79
CA ILE A 7 -1.23 0.88 5.40
C ILE A 7 0.23 0.86 5.82
N CYS A 8 1.13 0.99 4.85
CA CYS A 8 2.57 0.93 5.05
C CYS A 8 3.24 2.21 4.57
N ASP A 9 3.77 2.98 5.49
CA ASP A 9 4.46 4.25 5.23
C ASP A 9 5.29 4.56 6.48
N ASP A 10 6.50 5.09 6.30
CA ASP A 10 7.36 5.42 7.44
C ASP A 10 6.92 6.70 8.15
N ALA A 11 6.10 7.53 7.50
CA ALA A 11 5.60 8.77 8.09
C ALA A 11 4.26 8.54 8.79
N ALA A 12 4.23 8.69 10.10
CA ALA A 12 3.01 8.51 10.90
C ALA A 12 1.89 9.46 10.44
N PHE A 13 2.25 10.68 10.05
CA PHE A 13 1.27 11.66 9.52
C PHE A 13 0.60 11.14 8.26
N MET A 14 1.37 10.54 7.36
CA MET A 14 0.84 10.02 6.10
C MET A 14 -0.09 8.83 6.36
N ARG A 15 0.30 7.93 7.27
CA ARG A 15 -0.57 6.80 7.65
C ARG A 15 -1.89 7.30 8.21
N MET A 16 -1.85 8.31 9.08
CA MET A 16 -3.04 8.89 9.68
C MET A 16 -3.96 9.49 8.59
N MET A 17 -3.39 10.20 7.64
CA MET A 17 -4.15 10.82 6.56
C MET A 17 -4.85 9.78 5.69
N ILE A 18 -4.14 8.73 5.32
CA ILE A 18 -4.71 7.65 4.51
C ILE A 18 -5.80 6.90 5.30
N LYS A 19 -5.55 6.62 6.58
CA LYS A 19 -6.55 5.97 7.44
C LYS A 19 -7.83 6.78 7.50
N ASP A 20 -7.71 8.09 7.65
CA ASP A 20 -8.87 8.98 7.74
C ASP A 20 -9.70 8.92 6.45
N ILE A 21 -9.03 9.04 5.30
CA ILE A 21 -9.69 8.95 4.00
C ILE A 21 -10.46 7.64 3.86
N LEU A 22 -9.80 6.53 4.16
CA LEU A 22 -10.39 5.20 3.96
C LEU A 22 -11.52 4.90 4.95
N SER A 23 -11.31 5.24 6.21
CA SER A 23 -12.31 5.00 7.26
C SER A 23 -13.61 5.76 6.99
N LYS A 24 -13.50 6.99 6.52
CA LYS A 24 -14.66 7.82 6.21
C LYS A 24 -15.42 7.34 4.98
N ASN A 25 -14.84 6.45 4.20
CA ASN A 25 -15.42 5.98 2.95
C ASN A 25 -15.75 4.49 2.96
N GLY A 26 -15.92 3.92 4.14
CA GLY A 26 -16.46 2.57 4.29
C GLY A 26 -15.43 1.44 4.26
N TYR A 27 -14.14 1.76 4.30
CA TYR A 27 -13.08 0.75 4.36
C TYR A 27 -12.62 0.56 5.80
N GLU A 28 -12.15 -0.63 6.13
CA GLU A 28 -11.59 -0.92 7.44
C GLU A 28 -10.06 -0.92 7.37
N ILE A 29 -9.43 -0.55 8.47
CA ILE A 29 -7.97 -0.53 8.57
C ILE A 29 -7.52 -1.82 9.24
N ALA A 30 -6.85 -2.68 8.47
CA ALA A 30 -6.36 -3.98 8.98
C ALA A 30 -5.16 -3.80 9.90
N GLY A 31 -4.36 -2.76 9.67
CA GLY A 31 -3.17 -2.49 10.46
C GLY A 31 -2.28 -1.47 9.78
N GLU A 32 -1.14 -1.21 10.40
CA GLU A 32 -0.14 -0.26 9.91
C GLU A 32 1.24 -0.88 10.00
N ALA A 33 2.14 -0.44 9.10
CA ALA A 33 3.54 -0.80 9.15
C ALA A 33 4.39 0.42 8.81
N GLU A 34 5.53 0.58 9.49
CA GLU A 34 6.39 1.75 9.31
C GLU A 34 7.63 1.46 8.46
N ASN A 35 7.82 0.21 8.06
CA ASN A 35 8.91 -0.20 7.17
C ASN A 35 8.53 -1.47 6.42
N GLY A 36 9.38 -1.87 5.46
CA GLY A 36 9.07 -3.03 4.63
C GLY A 36 9.08 -4.36 5.39
N LEU A 37 9.96 -4.51 6.38
CA LEU A 37 9.99 -5.73 7.20
C LEU A 37 8.69 -5.92 7.95
N LYS A 38 8.23 -4.86 8.59
CA LYS A 38 6.96 -4.89 9.34
C LYS A 38 5.77 -5.06 8.40
N ALA A 39 5.85 -4.51 7.18
CA ALA A 39 4.80 -4.68 6.18
C ALA A 39 4.62 -6.17 5.85
N VAL A 40 5.72 -6.89 5.62
CA VAL A 40 5.67 -8.32 5.31
C VAL A 40 5.12 -9.11 6.50
N GLU A 41 5.61 -8.84 7.70
CA GLU A 41 5.14 -9.51 8.92
C GLU A 41 3.65 -9.26 9.15
N LYS A 42 3.22 -8.01 9.01
CA LYS A 42 1.82 -7.62 9.23
C LYS A 42 0.90 -8.23 8.19
N TYR A 43 1.37 -8.32 6.95
CA TYR A 43 0.61 -8.98 5.89
C TYR A 43 0.30 -10.44 6.25
N ARG A 44 1.30 -11.17 6.74
CA ARG A 44 1.12 -12.56 7.16
C ARG A 44 0.10 -12.68 8.29
N GLU A 45 0.12 -11.72 9.20
CA GLU A 45 -0.71 -11.72 10.39
C GLU A 45 -2.17 -11.40 10.07
N VAL A 46 -2.43 -10.35 9.28
CA VAL A 46 -3.80 -9.85 9.06
C VAL A 46 -4.40 -10.23 7.72
N LYS A 47 -3.60 -10.63 6.75
CA LYS A 47 -4.05 -11.01 5.40
C LYS A 47 -5.10 -10.05 4.85
N PRO A 48 -4.72 -8.78 4.61
CA PRO A 48 -5.67 -7.75 4.21
C PRO A 48 -6.16 -7.95 2.79
N ASP A 49 -7.28 -7.31 2.46
CA ASP A 49 -7.78 -7.30 1.08
C ASP A 49 -6.90 -6.46 0.17
N LEU A 50 -6.22 -5.46 0.73
CA LEU A 50 -5.39 -4.53 -0.02
C LEU A 50 -4.24 -4.01 0.86
N VAL A 51 -3.09 -3.79 0.25
CA VAL A 51 -1.96 -3.11 0.89
C VAL A 51 -1.71 -1.79 0.18
N MET A 52 -1.65 -0.69 0.93
CA MET A 52 -1.17 0.60 0.46
C MET A 52 0.29 0.68 0.91
N MET A 53 1.23 0.68 -0.04
CA MET A 53 2.66 0.53 0.26
C MET A 53 3.47 1.70 -0.28
N ASP A 54 4.10 2.45 0.62
CA ASP A 54 5.06 3.47 0.19
C ASP A 54 6.31 2.79 -0.39
N ILE A 55 6.87 3.36 -1.44
CA ILE A 55 8.08 2.82 -2.07
C ILE A 55 9.29 3.00 -1.16
N THR A 56 9.47 4.21 -0.62
CA THR A 56 10.66 4.54 0.16
C THR A 56 10.41 4.38 1.65
N MET A 57 10.99 3.36 2.24
CA MET A 57 10.89 3.08 3.67
C MET A 57 12.23 2.55 4.17
N PRO A 58 12.56 2.75 5.46
CA PRO A 58 13.80 2.20 6.04
C PRO A 58 13.70 0.69 6.22
N GLU A 59 14.82 0.06 6.52
CA GLU A 59 15.03 -1.37 6.74
C GLU A 59 14.83 -2.19 5.46
N MET A 60 13.65 -2.17 4.92
CA MET A 60 13.29 -2.82 3.65
C MET A 60 12.35 -1.85 2.92
N ASP A 61 12.66 -1.50 1.68
CA ASP A 61 11.80 -0.59 0.92
C ASP A 61 10.52 -1.28 0.44
N GLY A 62 9.60 -0.48 -0.10
CA GLY A 62 8.30 -0.99 -0.51
C GLY A 62 8.35 -1.96 -1.67
N ILE A 63 9.31 -1.81 -2.59
CA ILE A 63 9.43 -2.73 -3.72
C ILE A 63 9.91 -4.10 -3.24
N GLN A 64 10.89 -4.11 -2.33
CA GLN A 64 11.36 -5.36 -1.73
C GLN A 64 10.24 -6.06 -0.97
N ALA A 65 9.46 -5.30 -0.20
CA ALA A 65 8.32 -5.82 0.53
C ALA A 65 7.25 -6.37 -0.43
N LEU A 66 6.96 -5.65 -1.51
CA LEU A 66 6.03 -6.09 -2.54
C LEU A 66 6.44 -7.44 -3.13
N LYS A 67 7.70 -7.56 -3.51
CA LYS A 67 8.23 -8.81 -4.09
C LYS A 67 8.09 -9.97 -3.12
N LYS A 68 8.37 -9.73 -1.84
CA LYS A 68 8.29 -10.75 -0.82
C LYS A 68 6.84 -11.17 -0.56
N ILE A 69 5.94 -10.20 -0.46
CA ILE A 69 4.52 -10.48 -0.27
C ILE A 69 3.95 -11.26 -1.45
N LYS A 70 4.26 -10.84 -2.68
CA LYS A 70 3.77 -11.53 -3.89
C LYS A 70 4.36 -12.92 -4.05
N ALA A 71 5.59 -13.15 -3.60
CA ALA A 71 6.20 -14.48 -3.62
C ALA A 71 5.49 -15.43 -2.66
N GLU A 72 5.06 -14.93 -1.51
CA GLU A 72 4.36 -15.74 -0.50
C GLU A 72 2.88 -15.88 -0.81
N ASP A 73 2.27 -14.85 -1.38
CA ASP A 73 0.85 -14.82 -1.72
C ASP A 73 0.67 -14.14 -3.09
N PRO A 74 0.68 -14.92 -4.18
CA PRO A 74 0.53 -14.36 -5.53
C PRO A 74 -0.78 -13.60 -5.75
N SER A 75 -1.80 -13.84 -4.93
CA SER A 75 -3.09 -13.16 -5.03
C SER A 75 -3.13 -11.81 -4.28
N ALA A 76 -2.05 -11.46 -3.58
CA ALA A 76 -2.00 -10.21 -2.84
C ALA A 76 -2.24 -9.01 -3.77
N THR A 77 -3.04 -8.06 -3.30
CA THR A 77 -3.34 -6.83 -4.03
C THR A 77 -2.61 -5.67 -3.36
N VAL A 78 -1.70 -5.05 -4.09
CA VAL A 78 -0.85 -3.98 -3.55
C VAL A 78 -0.93 -2.76 -4.46
N ILE A 79 -1.18 -1.60 -3.86
CA ILE A 79 -1.08 -0.30 -4.52
C ILE A 79 0.16 0.39 -3.96
N MET A 80 1.07 0.83 -4.84
CA MET A 80 2.28 1.52 -4.43
C MET A 80 2.02 3.02 -4.36
N CYS A 81 2.67 3.69 -3.40
CA CYS A 81 2.65 5.14 -3.26
C CYS A 81 4.05 5.65 -3.54
N SER A 82 4.20 6.49 -4.56
CA SER A 82 5.51 7.00 -4.97
C SER A 82 5.61 8.50 -4.80
N ALA A 83 6.84 9.00 -4.64
CA ALA A 83 7.12 10.43 -4.74
C ALA A 83 7.28 10.79 -6.21
N MET A 84 7.18 12.08 -6.51
CA MET A 84 7.47 12.59 -7.87
C MET A 84 8.93 12.26 -8.22
N GLY A 85 9.16 11.90 -9.47
CA GLY A 85 10.49 11.57 -9.93
C GLY A 85 10.91 10.12 -9.74
N GLN A 86 10.01 9.25 -9.31
CA GLN A 86 10.30 7.82 -9.09
C GLN A 86 9.76 6.92 -10.20
N GLN A 87 9.75 7.39 -11.45
CA GLN A 87 9.15 6.64 -12.56
C GLN A 87 9.77 5.24 -12.75
N ALA A 88 11.09 5.12 -12.63
CA ALA A 88 11.76 3.82 -12.77
C ALA A 88 11.29 2.84 -11.69
N MET A 89 11.09 3.33 -10.47
CA MET A 89 10.61 2.51 -9.35
C MET A 89 9.15 2.11 -9.54
N VAL A 90 8.34 2.99 -10.10
CA VAL A 90 6.95 2.69 -10.41
C VAL A 90 6.89 1.56 -11.45
N ILE A 91 7.70 1.64 -12.50
CA ILE A 91 7.76 0.60 -13.53
C ILE A 91 8.17 -0.74 -12.90
N GLU A 92 9.20 -0.72 -12.06
CA GLU A 92 9.64 -1.93 -11.36
C GLU A 92 8.52 -2.50 -10.48
N SER A 93 7.77 -1.64 -9.81
CA SER A 93 6.65 -2.05 -8.96
C SER A 93 5.58 -2.78 -9.77
N ILE A 94 5.19 -2.23 -10.91
CA ILE A 94 4.19 -2.85 -11.77
C ILE A 94 4.69 -4.19 -12.32
N GLN A 95 5.95 -4.24 -12.74
CA GLN A 95 6.57 -5.48 -13.22
C GLN A 95 6.65 -6.54 -12.12
N SER A 96 6.71 -6.10 -10.87
CA SER A 96 6.78 -7.00 -9.72
C SER A 96 5.40 -7.40 -9.17
N GLY A 97 4.34 -6.95 -9.81
CA GLY A 97 2.98 -7.39 -9.49
C GLY A 97 2.10 -6.39 -8.74
N ALA A 98 2.51 -5.13 -8.62
CA ALA A 98 1.64 -4.10 -8.03
C ALA A 98 0.42 -3.91 -8.93
N LYS A 99 -0.74 -3.76 -8.32
CA LYS A 99 -2.00 -3.57 -9.04
C LYS A 99 -2.11 -2.18 -9.65
N ASP A 100 -1.61 -1.17 -8.94
CA ASP A 100 -1.69 0.22 -9.35
C ASP A 100 -0.67 1.01 -8.55
N PHE A 101 -0.59 2.30 -8.84
CA PHE A 101 0.25 3.22 -8.07
C PHE A 101 -0.43 4.58 -7.97
N ILE A 102 -0.07 5.35 -6.95
CA ILE A 102 -0.48 6.74 -6.81
C ILE A 102 0.75 7.56 -6.48
N VAL A 103 0.79 8.82 -6.93
CA VAL A 103 1.93 9.72 -6.76
C VAL A 103 1.63 10.77 -5.71
N LYS A 104 2.54 10.97 -4.78
CA LYS A 104 2.43 12.02 -3.76
C LYS A 104 2.86 13.37 -4.36
N PRO A 105 2.22 14.47 -4.01
CA PRO A 105 1.03 14.55 -3.15
C PRO A 105 -0.22 14.09 -3.90
N PHE A 106 -1.09 13.36 -3.21
CA PHE A 106 -2.35 12.89 -3.78
C PHE A 106 -3.51 13.44 -2.97
N ASP A 107 -4.67 13.53 -3.58
CA ASP A 107 -5.90 13.89 -2.88
C ASP A 107 -6.73 12.64 -2.57
N LYS A 108 -7.81 12.85 -1.81
CA LYS A 108 -8.67 11.73 -1.41
C LYS A 108 -9.33 11.05 -2.61
N ASP A 109 -9.69 11.81 -3.63
CA ASP A 109 -10.38 11.26 -4.80
C ASP A 109 -9.48 10.30 -5.56
N ARG A 110 -8.18 10.63 -5.68
CA ARG A 110 -7.22 9.73 -6.33
C ARG A 110 -7.01 8.45 -5.53
N VAL A 111 -6.93 8.56 -4.20
CA VAL A 111 -6.79 7.39 -3.32
C VAL A 111 -8.00 6.49 -3.46
N LEU A 112 -9.21 7.06 -3.35
CA LEU A 112 -10.45 6.30 -3.41
C LEU A 112 -10.66 5.65 -4.78
N GLU A 113 -10.29 6.35 -5.86
CA GLU A 113 -10.38 5.80 -7.21
C GLU A 113 -9.51 4.54 -7.34
N ALA A 114 -8.26 4.63 -6.90
CA ALA A 114 -7.33 3.50 -6.98
C ALA A 114 -7.80 2.32 -6.13
N VAL A 115 -8.24 2.58 -4.91
CA VAL A 115 -8.72 1.54 -4.00
C VAL A 115 -9.97 0.88 -4.56
N LYS A 116 -10.91 1.66 -5.04
CA LYS A 116 -12.16 1.14 -5.60
C LYS A 116 -11.90 0.23 -6.80
N LYS A 117 -11.00 0.63 -7.69
CA LYS A 117 -10.62 -0.19 -8.84
C LYS A 117 -9.93 -1.49 -8.42
N ALA A 118 -9.18 -1.46 -7.35
CA ALA A 118 -8.42 -2.63 -6.89
C ALA A 118 -9.28 -3.66 -6.17
N VAL A 119 -10.20 -3.20 -5.31
CA VAL A 119 -10.95 -4.13 -4.44
C VAL A 119 -12.48 -3.90 -4.46
N GLY A 120 -12.94 -2.89 -5.17
CA GLY A 120 -14.37 -2.61 -5.26
C GLY A 120 -14.93 -1.71 -4.14
#